data_3d076ba01a4cbeb1763fa1bd0dadfcc3
#
_entry.id   3d076ba01a4cbeb1763fa1bd0dadfcc3
#
_cell.length_a   1.000
_cell.length_b   1.000
_cell.length_c   1.000
_cell.angle_alpha   90.00
_cell.angle_beta   90.00
_cell.angle_gamma   90.00
#
_symmetry.space_group_name_H-M   'P 1'
#
loop_
_entity.id
_entity.type
_entity.pdbx_description
1 polymer ?
#
loop_
_entity_poly.entity_id
_entity_poly.type
_entity_poly.pdbx_seq_one_letter_code
_entity_poly.pdbx_strand_id
1 'polypeptide(L)'
;MFREMLKLLTKTGKRDLIISSVFFALYGLSSIAMIVIVFSILFQIFDGTSLARLYKYFIEIGLLVVFKGICNMVADMKKHSAGFDIVQQIRERMIIKLKKFSLGFYTNERLGEINTILHKDVDNMSLVVGHMWSRMFGDFLIGAVVFVGLASIDFKLAIMMAVSVPIALIFLYLTIKQSEKIENQNNSALLDMVSLFVEYVRGIPVLKSFSNNKSLDNELMNKTKKFGETSKTASRFKAKQLSIFGFLLDIGYLVLLITGVILVIKGSLDVLNFIIFAVISKEFYKPFASMEQHYMYYVSAIDSYERLSRILYADVIPDKVNGIVPKDNDIAFENIDFSYEKDEFKMEKLSFSIAEKTMTALVGESGSGKTTITNLLLRFYDVHKGKITLGGVDIRDIPYDELLDRISIVMQNVQLFDNTIEENIKVGKKGATKEEIIEVAKKARIHDFIMSLPNAYETDIGENGGILSGGQRQRISIARAFLKDAPILILDEMTSNVDPVNESLIQDAITELAKNRTVLVIAHHLRTIQKADQILVFQKGKLLEKGKHRELLEKDGYYKKLWKAQYEV
;
A
#
# COMPACT_ATOMS: atom_id res chain seq x y z
N MET A 1 -0.40 10.59 -14.43
CA MET A 1 -1.33 10.46 -13.30
C MET A 1 -2.81 10.51 -13.72
N PHE A 2 -3.37 11.66 -14.18
CA PHE A 2 -4.83 11.82 -14.49
C PHE A 2 -5.37 10.73 -15.44
N ARG A 3 -4.74 10.52 -16.59
CA ARG A 3 -5.17 9.52 -17.59
C ARG A 3 -5.13 8.10 -17.04
N GLU A 4 -4.14 7.77 -16.21
CA GLU A 4 -4.01 6.44 -15.61
C GLU A 4 -5.04 6.21 -14.52
N MET A 5 -5.32 7.21 -13.68
CA MET A 5 -6.39 7.12 -12.69
C MET A 5 -7.77 6.95 -13.34
N LEU A 6 -8.04 7.63 -14.46
CA LEU A 6 -9.28 7.42 -15.23
C LEU A 6 -9.40 5.99 -15.79
N LYS A 7 -8.28 5.33 -16.11
CA LYS A 7 -8.30 3.91 -16.54
C LYS A 7 -8.62 2.97 -15.38
N LEU A 8 -8.28 3.35 -14.15
CA LEU A 8 -8.57 2.54 -12.96
C LEU A 8 -10.05 2.54 -12.59
N LEU A 9 -10.80 3.62 -12.88
CA LEU A 9 -12.23 3.70 -12.63
C LEU A 9 -13.03 2.69 -13.46
N THR A 10 -14.03 2.09 -12.84
CA THR A 10 -15.05 1.29 -13.53
C THR A 10 -15.89 2.14 -14.49
N LYS A 11 -16.70 1.49 -15.34
CA LYS A 11 -17.69 2.22 -16.17
C LYS A 11 -18.69 3.00 -15.30
N THR A 12 -19.07 2.46 -14.16
CA THR A 12 -19.96 3.11 -13.19
C THR A 12 -19.31 4.31 -12.54
N GLY A 13 -18.06 4.17 -12.06
CA GLY A 13 -17.29 5.26 -11.46
C GLY A 13 -17.08 6.43 -12.42
N LYS A 14 -16.78 6.16 -13.71
CA LYS A 14 -16.67 7.19 -14.76
C LYS A 14 -18.00 7.92 -15.00
N ARG A 15 -19.10 7.18 -15.08
CA ARG A 15 -20.44 7.76 -15.23
C ARG A 15 -20.80 8.64 -14.04
N ASP A 16 -20.54 8.18 -12.83
CA ASP A 16 -20.84 8.90 -11.61
C ASP A 16 -20.00 10.18 -11.48
N LEU A 17 -18.72 10.15 -11.91
CA LEU A 17 -17.87 11.34 -12.00
C LEU A 17 -18.44 12.38 -12.97
N ILE A 18 -18.90 11.97 -14.16
CA ILE A 18 -19.50 12.87 -15.14
C ILE A 18 -20.82 13.46 -14.60
N ILE A 19 -21.69 12.63 -14.03
CA ILE A 19 -22.95 13.09 -13.44
C ILE A 19 -22.68 14.11 -12.33
N SER A 20 -21.74 13.81 -11.42
CA SER A 20 -21.35 14.73 -10.36
C SER A 20 -20.89 16.09 -10.91
N SER A 21 -20.03 16.07 -11.94
CA SER A 21 -19.52 17.30 -12.56
C SER A 21 -20.63 18.13 -13.21
N VAL A 22 -21.55 17.49 -13.92
CA VAL A 22 -22.70 18.17 -14.56
C VAL A 22 -23.64 18.76 -13.51
N PHE A 23 -24.00 17.99 -12.49
CA PHE A 23 -24.90 18.50 -11.44
C PHE A 23 -24.24 19.59 -10.59
N PHE A 24 -22.91 19.54 -10.41
CA PHE A 24 -22.17 20.61 -9.76
C PHE A 24 -22.18 21.91 -10.59
N ALA A 25 -22.06 21.80 -11.92
CA ALA A 25 -22.22 22.93 -12.82
C ALA A 25 -23.65 23.51 -12.76
N LEU A 26 -24.68 22.67 -12.80
CA LEU A 26 -26.08 23.10 -12.66
C LEU A 26 -26.35 23.79 -11.31
N TYR A 27 -25.76 23.29 -10.23
CA TYR A 27 -25.79 23.95 -8.92
C TYR A 27 -25.24 25.38 -8.98
N GLY A 28 -24.07 25.58 -9.62
CA GLY A 28 -23.47 26.91 -9.77
C GLY A 28 -24.27 27.83 -10.69
N LEU A 29 -24.76 27.31 -11.82
CA LEU A 29 -25.59 28.06 -12.76
C LEU A 29 -26.92 28.51 -12.12
N SER A 30 -27.51 27.68 -11.25
CA SER A 30 -28.68 28.06 -10.48
C SER A 30 -28.42 29.27 -9.58
N SER A 31 -27.22 29.38 -9.01
CA SER A 31 -26.80 30.55 -8.20
C SER A 31 -26.77 31.82 -9.05
N ILE A 32 -26.23 31.74 -10.26
CA ILE A 32 -26.17 32.87 -11.21
C ILE A 32 -27.59 33.26 -11.64
N ALA A 33 -28.43 32.27 -11.97
CA ALA A 33 -29.85 32.55 -12.34
C ALA A 33 -30.58 33.27 -11.21
N MET A 34 -30.36 32.88 -9.94
CA MET A 34 -30.97 33.59 -8.79
C MET A 34 -30.49 35.05 -8.72
N ILE A 35 -29.19 35.33 -8.95
CA ILE A 35 -28.66 36.69 -8.97
C ILE A 35 -29.33 37.51 -10.09
N VAL A 36 -29.46 36.93 -11.29
CA VAL A 36 -30.12 37.59 -12.43
C VAL A 36 -31.58 37.92 -12.11
N ILE A 37 -32.33 37.01 -11.46
CA ILE A 37 -33.71 37.27 -11.04
C ILE A 37 -33.77 38.40 -10.00
N VAL A 38 -32.84 38.43 -9.03
CA VAL A 38 -32.77 39.52 -8.05
C VAL A 38 -32.56 40.88 -8.75
N PHE A 39 -31.67 40.93 -9.75
CA PHE A 39 -31.52 42.15 -10.57
C PHE A 39 -32.78 42.52 -11.32
N SER A 40 -33.49 41.54 -11.88
CA SER A 40 -34.78 41.78 -12.56
C SER A 40 -35.85 42.33 -11.60
N ILE A 41 -35.88 41.85 -10.35
CA ILE A 41 -36.75 42.39 -9.30
C ILE A 41 -36.40 43.85 -8.99
N LEU A 42 -35.10 44.13 -8.74
CA LEU A 42 -34.62 45.47 -8.43
C LEU A 42 -34.97 46.47 -9.55
N PHE A 43 -34.74 46.08 -10.81
CA PHE A 43 -35.07 46.90 -11.98
C PHE A 43 -36.56 47.22 -12.03
N GLN A 44 -37.46 46.23 -11.83
CA GLN A 44 -38.88 46.45 -11.83
C GLN A 44 -39.39 47.31 -10.66
N ILE A 45 -38.71 47.22 -9.49
CA ILE A 45 -39.06 48.12 -8.36
C ILE A 45 -38.72 49.59 -8.72
N PHE A 46 -37.59 49.85 -9.39
CA PHE A 46 -37.21 51.20 -9.86
C PHE A 46 -38.20 51.76 -10.91
N ASP A 47 -38.76 50.87 -11.75
CA ASP A 47 -39.79 51.23 -12.73
C ASP A 47 -41.20 51.38 -12.15
N GLY A 48 -41.40 51.30 -10.83
CA GLY A 48 -42.67 51.53 -10.15
C GLY A 48 -43.69 50.39 -10.30
N THR A 49 -43.22 49.17 -10.45
CA THR A 49 -44.05 47.99 -10.65
C THR A 49 -44.84 47.59 -9.37
N SER A 50 -46.06 47.08 -9.54
CA SER A 50 -46.88 46.61 -8.44
C SER A 50 -46.38 45.30 -7.83
N LEU A 51 -46.59 45.15 -6.51
CA LEU A 51 -46.25 43.92 -5.77
C LEU A 51 -46.79 42.62 -6.43
N ALA A 52 -47.97 42.69 -7.07
CA ALA A 52 -48.56 41.55 -7.74
C ALA A 52 -47.69 40.97 -8.89
N ARG A 53 -46.90 41.80 -9.58
CA ARG A 53 -45.98 41.32 -10.63
C ARG A 53 -44.72 40.68 -10.04
N LEU A 54 -44.33 41.03 -8.82
CA LEU A 54 -43.15 40.48 -8.16
C LEU A 54 -43.39 39.06 -7.64
N TYR A 55 -44.62 38.62 -7.38
CA TYR A 55 -44.93 37.26 -6.91
C TYR A 55 -44.35 36.17 -7.84
N LYS A 56 -44.35 36.38 -9.15
CA LYS A 56 -43.77 35.45 -10.12
C LYS A 56 -42.29 35.18 -9.83
N TYR A 57 -41.52 36.23 -9.60
CA TYR A 57 -40.07 36.10 -9.32
C TYR A 57 -39.80 35.43 -7.99
N PHE A 58 -40.63 35.64 -6.96
CA PHE A 58 -40.49 34.92 -5.69
C PHE A 58 -40.74 33.42 -5.86
N ILE A 59 -41.69 33.03 -6.68
CA ILE A 59 -41.97 31.63 -7.02
C ILE A 59 -40.75 31.05 -7.80
N GLU A 60 -40.24 31.77 -8.78
CA GLU A 60 -39.09 31.35 -9.59
C GLU A 60 -37.86 31.15 -8.70
N ILE A 61 -37.54 32.06 -7.77
CA ILE A 61 -36.46 31.91 -6.79
C ILE A 61 -36.71 30.69 -5.90
N GLY A 62 -37.92 30.49 -5.40
CA GLY A 62 -38.27 29.32 -4.59
C GLY A 62 -38.02 28.00 -5.31
N LEU A 63 -38.45 27.91 -6.57
CA LEU A 63 -38.22 26.73 -7.42
C LEU A 63 -36.72 26.52 -7.68
N LEU A 64 -35.97 27.60 -7.95
CA LEU A 64 -34.50 27.52 -8.15
C LEU A 64 -33.75 27.10 -6.90
N VAL A 65 -34.21 27.51 -5.69
CA VAL A 65 -33.59 27.06 -4.43
C VAL A 65 -33.77 25.54 -4.25
N VAL A 66 -35.00 25.03 -4.51
CA VAL A 66 -35.25 23.59 -4.46
C VAL A 66 -34.43 22.84 -5.49
N PHE A 67 -34.43 23.31 -6.75
CA PHE A 67 -33.63 22.72 -7.83
C PHE A 67 -32.12 22.72 -7.49
N LYS A 68 -31.59 23.82 -6.99
CA LYS A 68 -30.22 23.94 -6.52
C LYS A 68 -29.90 22.93 -5.42
N GLY A 69 -30.79 22.75 -4.45
CA GLY A 69 -30.67 21.75 -3.39
C GLY A 69 -30.56 20.32 -3.93
N ILE A 70 -31.44 19.97 -4.88
CA ILE A 70 -31.44 18.67 -5.55
C ILE A 70 -30.12 18.46 -6.33
N CYS A 71 -29.68 19.47 -7.10
CA CYS A 71 -28.43 19.40 -7.84
C CYS A 71 -27.24 19.17 -6.91
N ASN A 72 -27.17 19.89 -5.79
CA ASN A 72 -26.10 19.70 -4.81
C ASN A 72 -26.11 18.30 -4.20
N MET A 73 -27.29 17.80 -3.82
CA MET A 73 -27.43 16.46 -3.26
C MET A 73 -26.96 15.39 -4.25
N VAL A 74 -27.40 15.45 -5.50
CA VAL A 74 -27.00 14.49 -6.55
C VAL A 74 -25.49 14.58 -6.82
N ALA A 75 -24.95 15.80 -6.94
CA ALA A 75 -23.52 16.02 -7.15
C ALA A 75 -22.69 15.41 -6.02
N ASP A 76 -23.07 15.64 -4.77
CA ASP A 76 -22.38 15.12 -3.59
C ASP A 76 -22.44 13.59 -3.51
N MET A 77 -23.61 12.99 -3.68
CA MET A 77 -23.75 11.53 -3.69
C MET A 77 -22.87 10.88 -4.77
N LYS A 78 -22.88 11.44 -5.98
CA LYS A 78 -22.15 10.88 -7.13
C LYS A 78 -20.65 11.08 -7.04
N LYS A 79 -20.16 12.20 -6.49
CA LYS A 79 -18.73 12.40 -6.26
C LYS A 79 -18.16 11.40 -5.25
N HIS A 80 -18.90 11.12 -4.17
CA HIS A 80 -18.49 10.11 -3.19
C HIS A 80 -18.50 8.69 -3.79
N SER A 81 -19.54 8.36 -4.58
CA SER A 81 -19.61 7.09 -5.29
C SER A 81 -18.38 6.87 -6.21
N ALA A 82 -18.00 7.87 -6.99
CA ALA A 82 -16.80 7.81 -7.84
C ALA A 82 -15.51 7.72 -7.02
N GLY A 83 -15.44 8.42 -5.87
CA GLY A 83 -14.30 8.34 -4.94
C GLY A 83 -14.16 6.95 -4.31
N PHE A 84 -15.25 6.32 -3.91
CA PHE A 84 -15.20 4.95 -3.38
C PHE A 84 -14.88 3.91 -4.46
N ASP A 85 -15.37 4.09 -5.69
CA ASP A 85 -15.06 3.20 -6.81
C ASP A 85 -13.55 3.13 -7.06
N ILE A 86 -12.85 4.28 -7.13
CA ILE A 86 -11.39 4.30 -7.34
C ILE A 86 -10.63 3.62 -6.20
N VAL A 87 -11.04 3.86 -4.94
CA VAL A 87 -10.43 3.24 -3.76
C VAL A 87 -10.57 1.72 -3.82
N GLN A 88 -11.76 1.22 -4.10
CA GLN A 88 -12.02 -0.22 -4.22
C GLN A 88 -11.17 -0.83 -5.32
N GLN A 89 -11.16 -0.24 -6.52
CA GLN A 89 -10.39 -0.76 -7.65
C GLN A 89 -8.88 -0.79 -7.38
N ILE A 90 -8.34 0.23 -6.71
CA ILE A 90 -6.93 0.25 -6.34
C ILE A 90 -6.64 -0.85 -5.30
N ARG A 91 -7.45 -0.97 -4.24
CA ARG A 91 -7.26 -2.00 -3.20
C ARG A 91 -7.32 -3.41 -3.78
N GLU A 92 -8.31 -3.70 -4.61
CA GLU A 92 -8.43 -5.02 -5.28
C GLU A 92 -7.20 -5.35 -6.12
N ARG A 93 -6.74 -4.40 -6.96
CA ARG A 93 -5.54 -4.59 -7.79
C ARG A 93 -4.28 -4.75 -6.94
N MET A 94 -4.15 -4.00 -5.84
CA MET A 94 -3.02 -4.16 -4.93
C MET A 94 -3.02 -5.54 -4.27
N ILE A 95 -4.16 -6.02 -3.78
CA ILE A 95 -4.26 -7.36 -3.17
C ILE A 95 -3.85 -8.44 -4.18
N ILE A 96 -4.36 -8.36 -5.42
CA ILE A 96 -3.99 -9.30 -6.50
C ILE A 96 -2.49 -9.21 -6.80
N LYS A 97 -1.92 -8.01 -6.82
CA LYS A 97 -0.52 -7.77 -7.13
C LYS A 97 0.38 -8.26 -5.98
N LEU A 98 0.03 -7.95 -4.74
CA LEU A 98 0.76 -8.41 -3.56
C LEU A 98 0.92 -9.93 -3.54
N LYS A 99 -0.12 -10.71 -3.87
CA LYS A 99 -0.01 -12.17 -3.93
C LYS A 99 1.02 -12.71 -4.93
N LYS A 100 1.43 -11.90 -5.91
CA LYS A 100 2.36 -12.30 -6.99
C LYS A 100 3.80 -11.86 -6.78
N PHE A 101 4.08 -11.12 -5.72
CA PHE A 101 5.47 -10.73 -5.41
C PHE A 101 6.25 -11.87 -4.78
N SER A 102 7.57 -11.85 -5.00
CA SER A 102 8.50 -12.70 -4.28
C SER A 102 8.50 -12.38 -2.78
N LEU A 103 8.89 -13.34 -1.94
CA LEU A 103 9.03 -13.09 -0.50
C LEU A 103 10.03 -11.97 -0.20
N GLY A 104 11.07 -11.81 -1.03
CA GLY A 104 12.05 -10.72 -0.91
C GLY A 104 11.48 -9.32 -1.06
N PHE A 105 10.29 -9.20 -1.63
CA PHE A 105 9.57 -7.92 -1.68
C PHE A 105 9.11 -7.47 -0.28
N TYR A 106 8.86 -8.41 0.65
CA TYR A 106 8.26 -8.16 1.96
C TYR A 106 9.31 -7.93 3.05
N THR A 107 10.09 -6.88 2.92
CA THR A 107 10.96 -6.42 4.03
C THR A 107 10.12 -5.70 5.09
N ASN A 108 10.61 -5.61 6.33
CA ASN A 108 9.91 -4.88 7.41
C ASN A 108 9.63 -3.42 7.04
N GLU A 109 10.54 -2.77 6.33
CA GLU A 109 10.37 -1.40 5.84
C GLU A 109 9.24 -1.31 4.81
N ARG A 110 9.20 -2.24 3.85
CA ARG A 110 8.14 -2.30 2.83
C ARG A 110 6.78 -2.67 3.40
N LEU A 111 6.71 -3.50 4.43
CA LEU A 111 5.44 -3.78 5.11
C LEU A 111 4.83 -2.52 5.72
N GLY A 112 5.63 -1.66 6.34
CA GLY A 112 5.19 -0.36 6.83
C GLY A 112 4.75 0.58 5.69
N GLU A 113 5.48 0.60 4.57
CA GLU A 113 5.11 1.35 3.37
C GLU A 113 3.79 0.85 2.78
N ILE A 114 3.63 -0.45 2.59
CA ILE A 114 2.39 -1.07 2.07
C ILE A 114 1.18 -0.70 2.93
N ASN A 115 1.32 -0.77 4.25
CA ASN A 115 0.25 -0.39 5.18
C ASN A 115 -0.13 1.09 5.03
N THR A 116 0.86 1.98 4.95
CA THR A 116 0.64 3.41 4.72
C THR A 116 -0.06 3.68 3.39
N ILE A 117 0.34 2.98 2.32
CA ILE A 117 -0.25 3.10 1.00
C ILE A 117 -1.71 2.64 1.01
N LEU A 118 -2.00 1.46 1.61
CA LEU A 118 -3.35 0.89 1.64
C LEU A 118 -4.35 1.74 2.43
N HIS A 119 -3.89 2.43 3.49
CA HIS A 119 -4.76 3.26 4.33
C HIS A 119 -4.77 4.72 3.89
N LYS A 120 -3.62 5.37 3.76
CA LYS A 120 -3.54 6.81 3.55
C LYS A 120 -3.52 7.20 2.07
N ASP A 121 -2.63 6.57 1.28
CA ASP A 121 -2.40 7.01 -0.09
C ASP A 121 -3.56 6.64 -1.01
N VAL A 122 -4.18 5.49 -0.79
CA VAL A 122 -5.38 5.09 -1.53
C VAL A 122 -6.56 6.02 -1.21
N ASP A 123 -6.74 6.44 0.04
CA ASP A 123 -7.80 7.37 0.42
C ASP A 123 -7.56 8.78 -0.17
N ASN A 124 -6.31 9.21 -0.32
CA ASN A 124 -5.98 10.44 -1.03
C ASN A 124 -6.42 10.42 -2.50
N MET A 125 -6.44 9.24 -3.15
CA MET A 125 -6.97 9.12 -4.52
C MET A 125 -8.48 9.39 -4.58
N SER A 126 -9.23 9.04 -3.54
CA SER A 126 -10.66 9.39 -3.42
C SER A 126 -10.87 10.91 -3.39
N LEU A 127 -10.02 11.64 -2.65
CA LEU A 127 -10.11 13.10 -2.59
C LEU A 127 -9.91 13.76 -3.95
N VAL A 128 -8.96 13.24 -4.74
CA VAL A 128 -8.70 13.77 -6.09
C VAL A 128 -9.85 13.49 -7.03
N VAL A 129 -10.29 12.24 -7.12
CA VAL A 129 -11.33 11.82 -8.07
C VAL A 129 -12.69 12.39 -7.67
N GLY A 130 -13.08 12.21 -6.41
CA GLY A 130 -14.38 12.64 -5.92
C GLY A 130 -14.47 14.15 -5.77
N HIS A 131 -13.55 14.77 -5.05
CA HIS A 131 -13.69 16.18 -4.67
C HIS A 131 -13.06 17.14 -5.66
N MET A 132 -11.81 16.89 -6.08
CA MET A 132 -11.09 17.84 -6.93
C MET A 132 -11.64 17.87 -8.34
N TRP A 133 -11.76 16.71 -9.02
CA TRP A 133 -12.13 16.70 -10.44
C TRP A 133 -13.56 17.12 -10.68
N SER A 134 -14.53 16.57 -9.91
CA SER A 134 -15.93 16.93 -10.07
C SER A 134 -16.16 18.42 -9.90
N ARG A 135 -15.53 19.02 -8.89
CA ARG A 135 -15.66 20.45 -8.58
C ARG A 135 -14.93 21.30 -9.60
N MET A 136 -13.70 20.94 -9.96
CA MET A 136 -12.90 21.69 -10.93
C MET A 136 -13.61 21.83 -12.28
N PHE A 137 -14.18 20.73 -12.81
CA PHE A 137 -14.96 20.79 -14.07
C PHE A 137 -16.19 21.70 -13.96
N GLY A 138 -16.93 21.59 -12.86
CA GLY A 138 -18.09 22.44 -12.61
C GLY A 138 -17.72 23.92 -12.49
N ASP A 139 -16.69 24.22 -11.71
CA ASP A 139 -16.21 25.59 -11.50
C ASP A 139 -15.71 26.23 -12.81
N PHE A 140 -14.96 25.49 -13.64
CA PHE A 140 -14.52 26.01 -14.95
C PHE A 140 -15.69 26.24 -15.91
N LEU A 141 -16.70 25.37 -15.91
CA LEU A 141 -17.88 25.55 -16.75
C LEU A 141 -18.67 26.80 -16.31
N ILE A 142 -18.82 27.02 -15.00
CA ILE A 142 -19.44 28.24 -14.45
C ILE A 142 -18.67 29.48 -14.90
N GLY A 143 -17.35 29.49 -14.75
CA GLY A 143 -16.49 30.59 -15.17
C GLY A 143 -16.62 30.89 -16.67
N ALA A 144 -16.69 29.86 -17.52
CA ALA A 144 -16.88 30.00 -18.95
C ALA A 144 -18.25 30.59 -19.30
N VAL A 145 -19.33 30.12 -18.69
CA VAL A 145 -20.69 30.65 -18.91
C VAL A 145 -20.77 32.11 -18.46
N VAL A 146 -20.20 32.45 -17.30
CA VAL A 146 -20.15 33.84 -16.82
C VAL A 146 -19.39 34.73 -17.78
N PHE A 147 -18.22 34.30 -18.26
CA PHE A 147 -17.41 35.04 -19.22
C PHE A 147 -18.19 35.30 -20.52
N VAL A 148 -18.81 34.26 -21.10
CA VAL A 148 -19.60 34.40 -22.34
C VAL A 148 -20.81 35.33 -22.11
N GLY A 149 -21.53 35.20 -21.00
CA GLY A 149 -22.66 36.04 -20.66
C GLY A 149 -22.28 37.49 -20.48
N LEU A 150 -21.19 37.81 -19.77
CA LEU A 150 -20.70 39.16 -19.59
C LEU A 150 -20.10 39.74 -20.91
N ALA A 151 -19.41 38.93 -21.71
CA ALA A 151 -18.89 39.32 -23.01
C ALA A 151 -19.99 39.71 -24.03
N SER A 152 -21.19 39.15 -23.89
CA SER A 152 -22.35 39.57 -24.73
C SER A 152 -22.90 40.93 -24.35
N ILE A 153 -22.63 41.43 -23.13
CA ILE A 153 -23.01 42.77 -22.68
C ILE A 153 -21.95 43.82 -23.11
N ASP A 154 -20.70 43.58 -22.71
CA ASP A 154 -19.55 44.40 -23.14
C ASP A 154 -18.30 43.56 -23.23
N PHE A 155 -17.81 43.31 -24.46
CA PHE A 155 -16.67 42.45 -24.75
C PHE A 155 -15.34 43.01 -24.22
N LYS A 156 -15.16 44.35 -24.26
CA LYS A 156 -13.91 44.98 -23.79
C LYS A 156 -13.77 44.83 -22.29
N LEU A 157 -14.86 45.07 -21.56
CA LEU A 157 -14.87 44.94 -20.10
C LEU A 157 -14.69 43.48 -19.66
N ALA A 158 -15.29 42.53 -20.39
CA ALA A 158 -15.10 41.10 -20.13
C ALA A 158 -13.64 40.64 -20.35
N ILE A 159 -12.94 41.16 -21.39
CA ILE A 159 -11.51 40.87 -21.56
C ILE A 159 -10.69 41.45 -20.41
N MET A 160 -10.96 42.68 -19.98
CA MET A 160 -10.26 43.28 -18.84
C MET A 160 -10.44 42.46 -17.55
N MET A 161 -11.63 41.95 -17.33
CA MET A 161 -11.90 40.99 -16.23
C MET A 161 -10.97 39.78 -16.31
N ALA A 162 -10.78 39.21 -17.51
CA ALA A 162 -10.02 37.95 -17.68
C ALA A 162 -8.50 38.15 -17.64
N VAL A 163 -7.94 39.35 -17.88
CA VAL A 163 -6.47 39.59 -18.01
C VAL A 163 -5.70 39.21 -16.73
N SER A 164 -6.26 39.42 -15.56
CA SER A 164 -5.58 39.09 -14.29
C SER A 164 -5.36 37.60 -14.08
N VAL A 165 -6.22 36.76 -14.66
CA VAL A 165 -6.17 35.32 -14.49
C VAL A 165 -4.89 34.68 -15.04
N PRO A 166 -4.47 34.92 -16.31
CA PRO A 166 -3.18 34.46 -16.82
C PRO A 166 -1.99 34.94 -15.99
N ILE A 167 -2.01 36.17 -15.52
CA ILE A 167 -0.93 36.75 -14.69
C ILE A 167 -0.83 35.97 -13.36
N ALA A 168 -1.96 35.75 -12.68
CA ALA A 168 -2.00 35.00 -11.45
C ALA A 168 -1.55 33.54 -11.66
N LEU A 169 -1.97 32.89 -12.75
CA LEU A 169 -1.56 31.52 -13.08
C LEU A 169 -0.06 31.40 -13.41
N ILE A 170 0.50 32.36 -14.12
CA ILE A 170 1.96 32.44 -14.39
C ILE A 170 2.72 32.55 -13.06
N PHE A 171 2.28 33.44 -12.17
CA PHE A 171 2.87 33.57 -10.83
C PHE A 171 2.83 32.24 -10.07
N LEU A 172 1.69 31.57 -10.05
CA LEU A 172 1.54 30.27 -9.40
C LEU A 172 2.51 29.24 -10.00
N TYR A 173 2.58 29.15 -11.32
CA TYR A 173 3.49 28.25 -12.04
C TYR A 173 4.97 28.50 -11.71
N LEU A 174 5.40 29.75 -11.66
CA LEU A 174 6.79 30.12 -11.35
C LEU A 174 7.18 29.77 -9.90
N THR A 175 6.23 29.78 -8.98
CA THR A 175 6.48 29.49 -7.56
C THR A 175 6.33 28.01 -7.18
N ILE A 176 5.80 27.17 -8.08
CA ILE A 176 5.55 25.73 -7.83
C ILE A 176 6.82 24.98 -7.42
N LYS A 177 7.90 25.11 -8.18
CA LYS A 177 9.17 24.39 -7.89
C LYS A 177 9.77 24.77 -6.54
N GLN A 178 9.62 26.02 -6.12
CA GLN A 178 10.10 26.46 -4.81
C GLN A 178 9.22 25.89 -3.69
N SER A 179 7.90 25.82 -3.91
CA SER A 179 6.95 25.20 -3.01
C SER A 179 7.26 23.71 -2.79
N GLU A 180 7.49 22.97 -3.88
CA GLU A 180 7.88 21.55 -3.85
C GLU A 180 9.18 21.32 -3.07
N LYS A 181 10.20 22.15 -3.30
CA LYS A 181 11.47 22.05 -2.58
C LYS A 181 11.31 22.23 -1.07
N ILE A 182 10.52 23.20 -0.65
CA ILE A 182 10.26 23.48 0.76
C ILE A 182 9.42 22.35 1.39
N GLU A 183 8.42 21.86 0.68
CA GLU A 183 7.58 20.74 1.14
C GLU A 183 8.40 19.45 1.29
N ASN A 184 9.29 19.15 0.34
CA ASN A 184 10.18 17.98 0.43
C ASN A 184 11.13 18.07 1.64
N GLN A 185 11.64 19.25 1.97
CA GLN A 185 12.44 19.46 3.19
C GLN A 185 11.62 19.23 4.46
N ASN A 186 10.37 19.67 4.48
CA ASN A 186 9.45 19.47 5.59
C ASN A 186 9.10 17.98 5.75
N ASN A 187 8.80 17.28 4.66
CA ASN A 187 8.50 15.84 4.65
C ASN A 187 9.72 15.01 5.10
N SER A 188 10.92 15.37 4.68
CA SER A 188 12.15 14.72 5.16
C SER A 188 12.32 14.89 6.67
N ALA A 189 12.12 16.10 7.20
CA ALA A 189 12.22 16.35 8.64
C ALA A 189 11.11 15.62 9.44
N LEU A 190 9.92 15.47 8.88
CA LEU A 190 8.84 14.66 9.44
C LEU A 190 9.22 13.18 9.53
N LEU A 191 9.73 12.61 8.44
CA LEU A 191 10.15 11.20 8.39
C LEU A 191 11.27 10.91 9.38
N ASP A 192 12.27 11.79 9.45
CA ASP A 192 13.37 11.70 10.43
C ASP A 192 12.84 11.68 11.87
N MET A 193 11.89 12.56 12.19
CA MET A 193 11.30 12.66 13.53
C MET A 193 10.44 11.43 13.85
N VAL A 194 9.60 10.98 12.91
CA VAL A 194 8.71 9.81 13.09
C VAL A 194 9.52 8.53 13.24
N SER A 195 10.57 8.33 12.44
CA SER A 195 11.46 7.16 12.55
C SER A 195 12.08 7.06 13.94
N LEU A 196 12.67 8.16 14.43
CA LEU A 196 13.26 8.21 15.77
C LEU A 196 12.22 8.05 16.87
N PHE A 197 11.00 8.59 16.68
CA PHE A 197 9.91 8.42 17.63
C PHE A 197 9.48 6.95 17.77
N VAL A 198 9.39 6.23 16.67
CA VAL A 198 9.07 4.78 16.68
C VAL A 198 10.19 4.00 17.37
N GLU A 199 11.46 4.31 17.08
CA GLU A 199 12.61 3.72 17.75
C GLU A 199 12.57 4.00 19.27
N TYR A 200 12.31 5.24 19.66
CA TYR A 200 12.17 5.66 21.04
C TYR A 200 11.10 4.85 21.78
N VAL A 201 9.88 4.75 21.20
CA VAL A 201 8.76 4.01 21.80
C VAL A 201 9.10 2.51 21.96
N ARG A 202 9.72 1.90 20.95
CA ARG A 202 10.19 0.50 21.03
C ARG A 202 11.29 0.31 22.07
N GLY A 203 12.14 1.31 22.24
CA GLY A 203 13.24 1.32 23.21
C GLY A 203 12.86 1.69 24.63
N ILE A 204 11.62 2.16 24.91
CA ILE A 204 11.19 2.58 26.26
C ILE A 204 11.50 1.54 27.35
N PRO A 205 11.24 0.22 27.17
CA PRO A 205 11.56 -0.77 28.20
C PRO A 205 13.06 -0.80 28.53
N VAL A 206 13.91 -0.68 27.50
CA VAL A 206 15.37 -0.65 27.64
C VAL A 206 15.80 0.65 28.33
N LEU A 207 15.29 1.80 27.89
CA LEU A 207 15.59 3.10 28.48
C LEU A 207 15.20 3.17 29.96
N LYS A 208 14.06 2.57 30.34
CA LYS A 208 13.63 2.50 31.74
C LYS A 208 14.49 1.55 32.58
N SER A 209 15.08 0.51 31.98
CA SER A 209 15.95 -0.45 32.66
C SER A 209 17.37 0.12 32.89
N PHE A 210 17.83 1.00 32.03
CA PHE A 210 19.13 1.65 32.11
C PHE A 210 18.95 3.15 32.41
N SER A 211 18.55 3.47 33.66
CA SER A 211 18.27 4.84 34.06
C SER A 211 19.51 5.73 33.88
N ASN A 212 19.44 6.72 33.08
CA ASN A 212 20.22 7.96 32.92
C ASN A 212 20.72 8.33 31.51
N ASN A 213 20.20 7.75 30.45
CA ASN A 213 20.62 8.15 29.11
C ASN A 213 19.64 9.16 28.49
N LYS A 214 19.85 10.45 28.76
CA LYS A 214 19.09 11.56 28.16
C LYS A 214 19.46 11.86 26.70
N SER A 215 20.37 11.07 26.12
CA SER A 215 20.86 11.31 24.74
C SER A 215 19.74 11.18 23.72
N LEU A 216 18.97 10.08 23.77
CA LEU A 216 17.88 9.81 22.84
C LEU A 216 16.71 10.79 23.02
N ASP A 217 16.42 11.19 24.27
CA ASP A 217 15.42 12.22 24.58
C ASP A 217 15.79 13.55 23.91
N ASN A 218 17.04 13.97 24.06
CA ASN A 218 17.54 15.21 23.47
C ASN A 218 17.54 15.16 21.94
N GLU A 219 17.90 14.01 21.37
CA GLU A 219 17.89 13.82 19.93
C GLU A 219 16.45 13.90 19.36
N LEU A 220 15.49 13.21 19.99
CA LEU A 220 14.08 13.27 19.61
C LEU A 220 13.55 14.70 19.72
N MET A 221 13.89 15.41 20.80
CA MET A 221 13.47 16.80 21.00
C MET A 221 14.04 17.72 19.90
N ASN A 222 15.32 17.53 19.52
CA ASN A 222 15.96 18.29 18.45
C ASN A 222 15.32 18.02 17.08
N LYS A 223 15.03 16.75 16.75
CA LYS A 223 14.32 16.37 15.52
C LYS A 223 12.90 16.96 15.48
N THR A 224 12.19 16.91 16.61
CA THR A 224 10.84 17.52 16.75
C THR A 224 10.90 19.04 16.54
N LYS A 225 11.89 19.72 17.11
CA LYS A 225 12.09 21.15 16.93
C LYS A 225 12.40 21.49 15.47
N LYS A 226 13.31 20.74 14.83
CA LYS A 226 13.64 20.90 13.41
C LYS A 226 12.40 20.74 12.53
N PHE A 227 11.58 19.71 12.76
CA PHE A 227 10.32 19.51 12.03
C PHE A 227 9.36 20.71 12.28
N GLY A 228 9.24 21.21 13.50
CA GLY A 228 8.43 22.38 13.80
C GLY A 228 8.89 23.65 13.05
N GLU A 229 10.19 23.85 12.90
CA GLU A 229 10.77 25.00 12.15
C GLU A 229 10.54 24.86 10.63
N THR A 230 10.76 23.66 10.06
CA THR A 230 10.48 23.41 8.64
C THR A 230 9.00 23.53 8.32
N SER A 231 8.10 23.01 9.18
CA SER A 231 6.65 23.15 9.05
C SER A 231 6.19 24.61 9.06
N LYS A 232 6.74 25.43 9.98
CA LYS A 232 6.46 26.86 10.01
C LYS A 232 6.91 27.55 8.71
N THR A 233 8.08 27.17 8.19
CA THR A 233 8.63 27.74 6.95
C THR A 233 7.77 27.35 5.75
N ALA A 234 7.37 26.08 5.64
CA ALA A 234 6.48 25.57 4.59
C ALA A 234 5.11 26.27 4.62
N SER A 235 4.50 26.35 5.81
CA SER A 235 3.20 27.01 5.98
C SER A 235 3.25 28.49 5.65
N ARG A 236 4.30 29.21 6.10
CA ARG A 236 4.48 30.64 5.79
C ARG A 236 4.68 30.89 4.29
N PHE A 237 5.50 30.07 3.63
CA PHE A 237 5.72 30.19 2.19
C PHE A 237 4.41 29.99 1.43
N LYS A 238 3.67 28.94 1.78
CA LYS A 238 2.39 28.59 1.18
C LYS A 238 1.34 29.69 1.38
N ALA A 239 1.19 30.18 2.59
CA ALA A 239 0.29 31.29 2.89
C ALA A 239 0.63 32.54 2.09
N LYS A 240 1.93 32.89 1.99
CA LYS A 240 2.40 34.03 1.18
C LYS A 240 2.11 33.84 -0.31
N GLN A 241 2.40 32.65 -0.86
CA GLN A 241 2.14 32.31 -2.26
C GLN A 241 0.65 32.47 -2.61
N LEU A 242 -0.22 31.93 -1.77
CA LEU A 242 -1.67 31.97 -2.00
C LEU A 242 -2.26 33.37 -1.79
N SER A 243 -1.75 34.11 -0.81
CA SER A 243 -2.16 35.51 -0.61
C SER A 243 -1.79 36.40 -1.81
N ILE A 244 -0.59 36.21 -2.38
CA ILE A 244 -0.19 36.97 -3.59
C ILE A 244 -1.04 36.55 -4.78
N PHE A 245 -1.32 35.24 -4.94
CA PHE A 245 -2.20 34.75 -6.01
C PHE A 245 -3.60 35.35 -5.92
N GLY A 246 -4.23 35.31 -4.74
CA GLY A 246 -5.53 35.94 -4.48
C GLY A 246 -5.51 37.44 -4.74
N PHE A 247 -4.48 38.14 -4.25
CA PHE A 247 -4.29 39.60 -4.50
C PHE A 247 -4.19 39.93 -5.98
N LEU A 248 -3.53 39.13 -6.82
CA LEU A 248 -3.46 39.35 -8.27
C LEU A 248 -4.85 39.20 -8.93
N LEU A 249 -5.70 38.29 -8.45
CA LEU A 249 -7.09 38.19 -8.90
C LEU A 249 -7.92 39.40 -8.46
N ASP A 250 -7.75 39.84 -7.21
CA ASP A 250 -8.45 41.02 -6.67
C ASP A 250 -8.05 42.32 -7.38
N ILE A 251 -6.77 42.48 -7.81
CA ILE A 251 -6.35 43.57 -8.68
C ILE A 251 -7.14 43.54 -9.98
N GLY A 252 -7.32 42.41 -10.61
CA GLY A 252 -8.13 42.25 -11.82
C GLY A 252 -9.57 42.70 -11.61
N TYR A 253 -10.15 42.32 -10.50
CA TYR A 253 -11.49 42.79 -10.14
C TYR A 253 -11.55 44.31 -9.89
N LEU A 254 -10.54 44.87 -9.23
CA LEU A 254 -10.44 46.33 -9.02
C LEU A 254 -10.30 47.08 -10.34
N VAL A 255 -9.46 46.61 -11.26
CA VAL A 255 -9.30 47.21 -12.60
C VAL A 255 -10.62 47.16 -13.38
N LEU A 256 -11.37 46.05 -13.30
CA LEU A 256 -12.70 45.96 -13.88
C LEU A 256 -13.63 47.03 -13.33
N LEU A 257 -13.68 47.20 -11.99
CA LEU A 257 -14.57 48.23 -11.37
C LEU A 257 -14.20 49.63 -11.78
N ILE A 258 -12.91 50.00 -11.74
CA ILE A 258 -12.43 51.35 -12.14
C ILE A 258 -12.76 51.62 -13.61
N THR A 259 -12.47 50.65 -14.49
CA THR A 259 -12.76 50.79 -15.92
C THR A 259 -14.25 50.91 -16.19
N GLY A 260 -15.05 50.07 -15.51
CA GLY A 260 -16.53 50.12 -15.60
C GLY A 260 -17.09 51.49 -15.20
N VAL A 261 -16.62 52.06 -14.09
CA VAL A 261 -17.02 53.43 -13.68
C VAL A 261 -16.64 54.48 -14.73
N ILE A 262 -15.42 54.42 -15.31
CA ILE A 262 -14.99 55.32 -16.35
C ILE A 262 -15.89 55.21 -17.60
N LEU A 263 -16.27 53.98 -17.99
CA LEU A 263 -17.15 53.77 -19.15
C LEU A 263 -18.57 54.30 -18.90
N VAL A 264 -19.08 54.19 -17.68
CA VAL A 264 -20.37 54.77 -17.28
C VAL A 264 -20.31 56.29 -17.34
N ILE A 265 -19.27 56.95 -16.78
CA ILE A 265 -19.12 58.39 -16.82
C ILE A 265 -19.04 58.89 -18.27
N LYS A 266 -18.38 58.16 -19.18
CA LYS A 266 -18.30 58.46 -20.60
C LYS A 266 -19.59 58.16 -21.37
N GLY A 267 -20.63 57.65 -20.75
CA GLY A 267 -21.90 57.27 -21.38
C GLY A 267 -21.80 56.08 -22.35
N SER A 268 -20.70 55.32 -22.33
CA SER A 268 -20.49 54.16 -23.21
C SER A 268 -20.95 52.84 -22.58
N LEU A 269 -21.26 52.81 -21.28
CA LEU A 269 -21.81 51.66 -20.55
C LEU A 269 -22.98 52.15 -19.70
N ASP A 270 -24.09 51.43 -19.73
CA ASP A 270 -25.26 51.72 -18.88
C ASP A 270 -24.95 51.33 -17.42
N VAL A 271 -25.48 52.09 -16.46
CA VAL A 271 -25.28 51.90 -15.02
C VAL A 271 -25.73 50.49 -14.59
N LEU A 272 -26.87 50.01 -15.12
CA LEU A 272 -27.36 48.68 -14.78
C LEU A 272 -26.40 47.60 -15.25
N ASN A 273 -25.91 47.68 -16.47
CA ASN A 273 -24.92 46.77 -17.03
C ASN A 273 -23.64 46.77 -16.22
N PHE A 274 -23.17 47.91 -15.73
CA PHE A 274 -22.03 47.99 -14.84
C PHE A 274 -22.29 47.26 -13.50
N ILE A 275 -23.46 47.44 -12.90
CA ILE A 275 -23.81 46.74 -11.67
C ILE A 275 -23.84 45.21 -11.89
N ILE A 276 -24.39 44.75 -13.03
CA ILE A 276 -24.35 43.34 -13.42
C ILE A 276 -22.93 42.82 -13.49
N PHE A 277 -22.03 43.55 -14.18
CA PHE A 277 -20.60 43.20 -14.23
C PHE A 277 -19.98 43.17 -12.85
N ALA A 278 -20.20 44.19 -12.00
CA ALA A 278 -19.61 44.24 -10.65
C ALA A 278 -20.00 43.09 -9.77
N VAL A 279 -21.22 42.57 -9.88
CA VAL A 279 -21.70 41.49 -9.02
C VAL A 279 -21.38 40.09 -9.62
N ILE A 280 -21.68 39.89 -10.90
CA ILE A 280 -21.56 38.58 -11.53
C ILE A 280 -20.09 38.19 -11.79
N SER A 281 -19.19 39.17 -12.01
CA SER A 281 -17.76 38.89 -12.20
C SER A 281 -17.09 38.16 -11.01
N LYS A 282 -17.62 38.31 -9.80
CA LYS A 282 -17.16 37.50 -8.64
C LYS A 282 -17.32 36.00 -8.85
N GLU A 283 -18.40 35.56 -9.51
CA GLU A 283 -18.60 34.15 -9.86
C GLU A 283 -17.60 33.68 -10.93
N PHE A 284 -17.08 34.59 -11.79
CA PHE A 284 -16.00 34.30 -12.72
C PHE A 284 -14.68 34.05 -12.01
N TYR A 285 -14.32 34.80 -10.98
CA TYR A 285 -13.07 34.63 -10.24
C TYR A 285 -13.06 33.44 -9.26
N LYS A 286 -14.23 33.01 -8.80
CA LYS A 286 -14.39 31.94 -7.81
C LYS A 286 -13.72 30.61 -8.18
N PRO A 287 -13.83 30.09 -9.43
CA PRO A 287 -13.10 28.89 -9.86
C PRO A 287 -11.58 29.01 -9.68
N PHE A 288 -11.04 30.19 -9.97
CA PHE A 288 -9.61 30.45 -9.85
C PHE A 288 -9.19 30.58 -8.39
N ALA A 289 -9.99 31.23 -7.55
CA ALA A 289 -9.75 31.30 -6.12
C ALA A 289 -9.76 29.91 -5.46
N SER A 290 -10.64 28.99 -5.93
CA SER A 290 -10.68 27.60 -5.44
C SER A 290 -9.49 26.75 -5.91
N MET A 291 -8.69 27.19 -6.88
CA MET A 291 -7.47 26.48 -7.34
C MET A 291 -6.45 26.29 -6.23
N GLU A 292 -6.44 27.13 -5.21
CA GLU A 292 -5.63 26.93 -4.00
C GLU A 292 -5.89 25.59 -3.37
N GLN A 293 -7.16 25.28 -3.09
CA GLN A 293 -7.56 24.03 -2.48
C GLN A 293 -7.29 22.84 -3.43
N HIS A 294 -7.56 23.03 -4.72
CA HIS A 294 -7.30 21.99 -5.73
C HIS A 294 -5.80 21.70 -5.87
N TYR A 295 -4.94 22.73 -5.79
CA TYR A 295 -3.49 22.56 -5.81
C TYR A 295 -2.99 21.74 -4.62
N MET A 296 -3.54 21.96 -3.42
CA MET A 296 -3.20 21.19 -2.23
C MET A 296 -3.53 19.69 -2.41
N TYR A 297 -4.73 19.40 -2.90
CA TYR A 297 -5.12 18.02 -3.20
C TYR A 297 -4.24 17.40 -4.29
N TYR A 298 -3.88 18.18 -5.31
CA TYR A 298 -3.05 17.72 -6.43
C TYR A 298 -1.63 17.34 -5.97
N VAL A 299 -0.97 18.16 -5.16
CA VAL A 299 0.38 17.87 -4.63
C VAL A 299 0.35 16.62 -3.74
N SER A 300 -0.58 16.54 -2.80
CA SER A 300 -0.74 15.36 -1.96
C SER A 300 -1.01 14.09 -2.77
N ALA A 301 -1.74 14.23 -3.87
CA ALA A 301 -2.08 13.12 -4.75
C ALA A 301 -0.91 12.63 -5.59
N ILE A 302 -0.02 13.51 -6.05
CA ILE A 302 1.18 13.12 -6.81
C ILE A 302 2.05 12.21 -5.96
N ASP A 303 2.39 12.63 -4.74
CA ASP A 303 3.23 11.85 -3.84
C ASP A 303 2.61 10.48 -3.51
N SER A 304 1.30 10.48 -3.23
CA SER A 304 0.57 9.24 -2.96
C SER A 304 0.51 8.33 -4.20
N TYR A 305 0.31 8.91 -5.39
CA TYR A 305 0.30 8.14 -6.65
C TYR A 305 1.68 7.57 -7.00
N GLU A 306 2.75 8.28 -6.73
CA GLU A 306 4.11 7.76 -6.95
C GLU A 306 4.43 6.56 -6.07
N ARG A 307 4.07 6.61 -4.77
CA ARG A 307 4.21 5.45 -3.88
C ARG A 307 3.33 4.28 -4.32
N LEU A 308 2.08 4.56 -4.62
CA LEU A 308 1.13 3.57 -5.13
C LEU A 308 1.63 2.92 -6.43
N SER A 309 2.13 3.72 -7.37
CA SER A 309 2.61 3.25 -8.68
C SER A 309 3.83 2.35 -8.56
N ARG A 310 4.72 2.58 -7.59
CA ARG A 310 5.86 1.70 -7.30
C ARG A 310 5.41 0.27 -6.98
N ILE A 311 4.27 0.09 -6.30
CA ILE A 311 3.72 -1.24 -6.01
C ILE A 311 2.91 -1.78 -7.19
N LEU A 312 2.00 -0.98 -7.75
CA LEU A 312 1.12 -1.44 -8.83
C LEU A 312 1.87 -1.88 -10.09
N TYR A 313 3.00 -1.23 -10.39
CA TYR A 313 3.80 -1.48 -11.59
C TYR A 313 5.12 -2.19 -11.31
N ALA A 314 5.40 -2.56 -10.05
CA ALA A 314 6.58 -3.36 -9.72
C ALA A 314 6.55 -4.71 -10.45
N ASP A 315 7.73 -5.23 -10.78
CA ASP A 315 7.87 -6.54 -11.38
C ASP A 315 7.39 -7.64 -10.43
N VAL A 316 6.73 -8.62 -10.98
CA VAL A 316 6.29 -9.84 -10.28
C VAL A 316 7.09 -11.02 -10.78
N ILE A 317 7.13 -12.10 -9.99
CA ILE A 317 7.72 -13.35 -10.48
C ILE A 317 6.96 -13.77 -11.75
N PRO A 318 7.66 -13.97 -12.87
CA PRO A 318 7.03 -14.48 -14.09
C PRO A 318 6.42 -15.85 -13.83
N ASP A 319 5.12 -16.02 -14.12
CA ASP A 319 4.41 -17.27 -13.96
C ASP A 319 4.05 -17.85 -15.33
N LYS A 320 4.37 -19.14 -15.54
CA LYS A 320 3.99 -19.87 -16.75
C LYS A 320 2.74 -20.71 -16.47
N VAL A 321 1.57 -20.11 -16.62
CA VAL A 321 0.27 -20.78 -16.40
C VAL A 321 0.14 -22.11 -17.16
N ASN A 322 0.72 -22.22 -18.38
CA ASN A 322 0.76 -23.44 -19.20
C ASN A 322 2.15 -24.10 -19.13
N GLY A 323 2.76 -24.14 -17.97
CA GLY A 323 4.08 -24.72 -17.77
C GLY A 323 4.08 -26.26 -17.77
N ILE A 324 5.25 -26.84 -17.54
CA ILE A 324 5.47 -28.30 -17.52
C ILE A 324 5.26 -28.79 -16.08
N VAL A 325 4.43 -29.82 -15.91
CA VAL A 325 4.24 -30.49 -14.63
C VAL A 325 5.29 -31.60 -14.49
N PRO A 326 6.18 -31.58 -13.45
CA PRO A 326 7.19 -32.61 -13.26
C PRO A 326 6.57 -33.95 -12.90
N LYS A 327 7.21 -35.04 -13.34
CA LYS A 327 6.70 -36.41 -13.09
C LYS A 327 7.17 -36.99 -11.77
N ASP A 328 8.35 -36.60 -11.31
CA ASP A 328 8.98 -37.04 -10.06
C ASP A 328 9.44 -35.83 -9.21
N ASN A 329 10.02 -36.09 -8.06
CA ASN A 329 10.33 -35.05 -7.07
C ASN A 329 11.83 -34.99 -6.73
N ASP A 330 12.70 -35.43 -7.65
CA ASP A 330 14.13 -35.22 -7.54
C ASP A 330 14.46 -33.72 -7.68
N ILE A 331 15.32 -33.21 -6.82
CA ILE A 331 15.70 -31.79 -6.84
C ILE A 331 17.16 -31.69 -7.25
N ALA A 332 17.48 -30.80 -8.20
CA ALA A 332 18.87 -30.49 -8.53
C ALA A 332 19.11 -28.98 -8.62
N PHE A 333 20.23 -28.56 -8.05
CA PHE A 333 20.77 -27.23 -8.17
C PHE A 333 21.98 -27.30 -9.12
N GLU A 334 21.95 -26.59 -10.24
CA GLU A 334 22.95 -26.69 -11.31
C GLU A 334 23.59 -25.33 -11.56
N ASN A 335 24.87 -25.18 -11.15
CA ASN A 335 25.69 -23.98 -11.34
C ASN A 335 25.01 -22.66 -10.91
N ILE A 336 24.42 -22.65 -9.74
CA ILE A 336 23.66 -21.53 -9.22
C ILE A 336 24.57 -20.39 -8.81
N ASP A 337 24.33 -19.18 -9.40
CA ASP A 337 24.83 -17.91 -8.90
C ASP A 337 23.65 -17.12 -8.35
N PHE A 338 23.75 -16.66 -7.10
CA PHE A 338 22.74 -15.87 -6.44
C PHE A 338 23.34 -14.91 -5.41
N SER A 339 22.78 -13.70 -5.31
CA SER A 339 23.00 -12.74 -4.22
C SER A 339 21.72 -12.01 -3.90
N TYR A 340 21.49 -11.65 -2.64
CA TYR A 340 20.50 -10.63 -2.29
C TYR A 340 20.95 -9.25 -2.79
N GLU A 341 20.06 -8.26 -2.86
CA GLU A 341 20.42 -6.91 -3.28
C GLU A 341 21.62 -6.38 -2.46
N LYS A 342 22.65 -5.89 -3.16
CA LYS A 342 23.87 -5.25 -2.61
C LYS A 342 24.81 -6.13 -1.76
N ASP A 343 25.60 -6.95 -2.46
CA ASP A 343 27.00 -7.33 -2.17
C ASP A 343 27.41 -8.04 -0.87
N GLU A 344 26.58 -8.27 0.12
CA GLU A 344 27.00 -8.88 1.38
C GLU A 344 27.07 -10.41 1.38
N PHE A 345 26.19 -11.10 0.63
CA PHE A 345 26.10 -12.55 0.58
C PHE A 345 26.01 -13.06 -0.86
N LYS A 346 26.94 -13.94 -1.26
CA LYS A 346 26.99 -14.52 -2.62
C LYS A 346 27.08 -16.03 -2.57
N MET A 347 26.29 -16.69 -3.40
CA MET A 347 26.46 -18.08 -3.80
C MET A 347 27.00 -18.10 -5.22
N GLU A 348 28.07 -18.85 -5.46
CA GLU A 348 28.71 -18.94 -6.77
C GLU A 348 28.93 -20.40 -7.15
N LYS A 349 28.47 -20.76 -8.36
CA LYS A 349 28.62 -22.11 -8.97
C LYS A 349 28.18 -23.25 -8.06
N LEU A 350 27.10 -23.02 -7.28
CA LEU A 350 26.58 -24.02 -6.37
C LEU A 350 25.87 -25.13 -7.15
N SER A 351 26.30 -26.39 -6.91
CA SER A 351 25.72 -27.57 -7.58
C SER A 351 25.59 -28.73 -6.57
N PHE A 352 24.41 -29.29 -6.47
CA PHE A 352 24.11 -30.51 -5.70
C PHE A 352 22.74 -31.08 -6.10
N SER A 353 22.46 -32.30 -5.70
CA SER A 353 21.18 -32.97 -5.93
C SER A 353 20.62 -33.59 -4.65
N ILE A 354 19.31 -33.70 -4.58
CA ILE A 354 18.53 -34.34 -3.51
C ILE A 354 17.65 -35.38 -4.18
N ALA A 355 17.86 -36.65 -3.86
CA ALA A 355 17.08 -37.74 -4.44
C ALA A 355 15.68 -37.80 -3.80
N GLU A 356 14.68 -38.24 -4.56
CA GLU A 356 13.33 -38.42 -4.07
C GLU A 356 13.28 -39.41 -2.88
N LYS A 357 12.42 -39.11 -1.91
CA LYS A 357 12.20 -39.93 -0.70
C LYS A 357 13.45 -40.11 0.16
N THR A 358 14.40 -39.19 0.11
CA THR A 358 15.57 -39.16 0.99
C THR A 358 15.54 -37.95 1.91
N MET A 359 16.24 -38.06 3.03
CA MET A 359 16.46 -36.94 3.95
C MET A 359 17.81 -36.30 3.70
N THR A 360 17.82 -35.04 3.29
CA THR A 360 19.02 -34.21 3.13
C THR A 360 19.07 -33.13 4.19
N ALA A 361 20.18 -33.05 4.93
CA ALA A 361 20.41 -32.02 5.93
C ALA A 361 21.33 -30.92 5.42
N LEU A 362 20.95 -29.64 5.63
CA LEU A 362 21.79 -28.46 5.40
C LEU A 362 22.43 -28.04 6.72
N VAL A 363 23.75 -28.01 6.76
CA VAL A 363 24.55 -27.72 7.95
C VAL A 363 25.53 -26.57 7.68
N GLY A 364 25.79 -25.75 8.68
CA GLY A 364 26.74 -24.63 8.59
C GLY A 364 26.42 -23.54 9.61
N GLU A 365 27.33 -22.59 9.77
CA GLU A 365 27.13 -21.43 10.63
C GLU A 365 25.92 -20.55 10.22
N SER A 366 25.50 -19.65 11.11
CA SER A 366 24.49 -18.65 10.76
C SER A 366 25.03 -17.78 9.60
N GLY A 367 24.18 -17.47 8.63
CA GLY A 367 24.58 -16.73 7.42
C GLY A 367 25.32 -17.55 6.35
N SER A 368 25.49 -18.87 6.51
CA SER A 368 26.15 -19.71 5.48
C SER A 368 25.32 -19.94 4.21
N GLY A 369 24.01 -19.56 4.19
CA GLY A 369 23.13 -19.66 3.03
C GLY A 369 22.08 -20.78 3.07
N LYS A 370 21.92 -21.47 4.19
CA LYS A 370 20.95 -22.59 4.33
C LYS A 370 19.51 -22.15 4.01
N THR A 371 19.03 -21.10 4.64
CA THR A 371 17.69 -20.53 4.40
C THR A 371 17.55 -19.96 2.98
N THR A 372 18.64 -19.48 2.38
CA THR A 372 18.63 -19.03 0.99
C THR A 372 18.33 -20.18 0.03
N ILE A 373 18.86 -21.39 0.27
CA ILE A 373 18.60 -22.57 -0.55
C ILE A 373 17.09 -22.92 -0.51
N THR A 374 16.48 -22.90 0.65
CA THR A 374 15.03 -23.17 0.77
C THR A 374 14.19 -22.09 0.11
N ASN A 375 14.58 -20.82 0.24
CA ASN A 375 13.91 -19.70 -0.43
C ASN A 375 14.02 -19.78 -1.96
N LEU A 376 15.16 -20.23 -2.49
CA LEU A 376 15.35 -20.46 -3.92
C LEU A 376 14.54 -21.66 -4.42
N LEU A 377 14.42 -22.73 -3.66
CA LEU A 377 13.61 -23.90 -4.01
C LEU A 377 12.11 -23.56 -4.03
N LEU A 378 11.64 -22.75 -3.09
CA LEU A 378 10.28 -22.20 -3.06
C LEU A 378 10.04 -21.12 -4.12
N ARG A 379 11.08 -20.79 -4.88
CA ARG A 379 11.06 -19.71 -5.87
C ARG A 379 10.59 -18.38 -5.29
N PHE A 380 10.95 -18.10 -4.03
CA PHE A 380 10.78 -16.77 -3.44
C PHE A 380 11.74 -15.74 -4.04
N TYR A 381 12.79 -16.23 -4.71
CA TYR A 381 13.74 -15.49 -5.53
C TYR A 381 14.13 -16.33 -6.74
N ASP A 382 14.33 -15.70 -7.87
CA ASP A 382 14.92 -16.36 -9.04
C ASP A 382 16.45 -16.27 -9.00
N VAL A 383 17.13 -17.30 -9.50
CA VAL A 383 18.58 -17.34 -9.56
C VAL A 383 19.13 -16.43 -10.67
N HIS A 384 20.30 -15.83 -10.47
CA HIS A 384 20.93 -14.96 -11.46
C HIS A 384 21.53 -15.78 -12.62
N LYS A 385 22.14 -16.92 -12.30
CA LYS A 385 22.66 -17.89 -13.28
C LYS A 385 22.39 -19.30 -12.81
N GLY A 386 22.42 -20.25 -13.76
CA GLY A 386 22.10 -21.65 -13.50
C GLY A 386 20.61 -21.92 -13.49
N LYS A 387 20.23 -23.08 -13.00
CA LYS A 387 18.83 -23.53 -12.88
C LYS A 387 18.65 -24.43 -11.68
N ILE A 388 17.46 -24.40 -11.11
CA ILE A 388 16.99 -25.35 -10.11
C ILE A 388 15.94 -26.20 -10.80
N THR A 389 16.06 -27.52 -10.72
CA THR A 389 15.10 -28.42 -11.36
C THR A 389 14.36 -29.25 -10.34
N LEU A 390 13.10 -29.53 -10.62
CA LEU A 390 12.25 -30.49 -9.92
C LEU A 390 11.78 -31.53 -10.93
N GLY A 391 12.12 -32.80 -10.70
CA GLY A 391 11.85 -33.87 -11.68
C GLY A 391 12.44 -33.59 -13.05
N GLY A 392 13.64 -32.98 -13.09
CA GLY A 392 14.32 -32.58 -14.33
C GLY A 392 13.78 -31.34 -15.02
N VAL A 393 12.66 -30.75 -14.56
CA VAL A 393 12.05 -29.52 -15.11
C VAL A 393 12.55 -28.31 -14.33
N ASP A 394 12.99 -27.25 -15.02
CA ASP A 394 13.37 -26.00 -14.37
C ASP A 394 12.15 -25.43 -13.62
N ILE A 395 12.30 -25.07 -12.34
CA ILE A 395 11.22 -24.53 -11.51
C ILE A 395 10.59 -23.26 -12.08
N ARG A 396 11.29 -22.55 -12.97
CA ARG A 396 10.76 -21.38 -13.69
C ARG A 396 9.78 -21.76 -14.80
N ASP A 397 9.82 -23.02 -15.25
CA ASP A 397 8.94 -23.57 -16.29
C ASP A 397 7.74 -24.34 -15.71
N ILE A 398 7.69 -24.51 -14.40
CA ILE A 398 6.56 -25.10 -13.66
C ILE A 398 5.57 -23.98 -13.30
N PRO A 399 4.23 -24.17 -13.44
CA PRO A 399 3.25 -23.23 -12.88
C PRO A 399 3.51 -23.00 -11.38
N TYR A 400 3.48 -21.74 -10.93
CA TYR A 400 3.93 -21.41 -9.59
C TYR A 400 3.09 -22.09 -8.49
N ASP A 401 1.76 -22.14 -8.68
CA ASP A 401 0.88 -22.84 -7.74
C ASP A 401 1.19 -24.34 -7.68
N GLU A 402 1.46 -25.00 -8.84
CA GLU A 402 1.85 -26.41 -8.92
C GLU A 402 3.19 -26.68 -8.22
N LEU A 403 4.17 -25.79 -8.35
CA LEU A 403 5.44 -25.87 -7.62
C LEU A 403 5.21 -25.80 -6.11
N LEU A 404 4.41 -24.84 -5.66
CA LEU A 404 4.12 -24.68 -4.25
C LEU A 404 3.28 -25.81 -3.69
N ASP A 405 2.35 -26.38 -4.44
CA ASP A 405 1.53 -27.52 -4.00
C ASP A 405 2.39 -28.77 -3.72
N ARG A 406 3.55 -28.89 -4.39
CA ARG A 406 4.49 -30.00 -4.17
C ARG A 406 5.40 -29.83 -2.97
N ILE A 407 5.43 -28.67 -2.33
CA ILE A 407 6.37 -28.36 -1.23
C ILE A 407 5.59 -27.92 0.00
N SER A 408 5.73 -28.65 1.10
CA SER A 408 5.33 -28.21 2.45
C SER A 408 6.52 -27.63 3.18
N ILE A 409 6.31 -26.58 3.95
CA ILE A 409 7.35 -25.98 4.79
C ILE A 409 6.84 -25.83 6.24
N VAL A 410 7.69 -26.19 7.19
CA VAL A 410 7.51 -25.88 8.61
C VAL A 410 8.63 -24.94 9.02
N MET A 411 8.27 -23.70 9.29
CA MET A 411 9.21 -22.61 9.57
C MET A 411 9.58 -22.55 11.06
N GLN A 412 10.76 -22.01 11.36
CA GLN A 412 11.22 -21.71 12.72
C GLN A 412 10.24 -20.77 13.45
N ASN A 413 9.89 -19.65 12.79
CA ASN A 413 8.92 -18.68 13.29
C ASN A 413 7.54 -18.96 12.70
N VAL A 414 6.70 -19.64 13.46
CA VAL A 414 5.35 -20.00 13.04
C VAL A 414 4.45 -18.77 13.05
N GLN A 415 3.87 -18.45 11.88
CA GLN A 415 2.84 -17.42 11.76
C GLN A 415 1.45 -18.04 11.84
N LEU A 416 0.64 -17.55 12.77
CA LEU A 416 -0.76 -17.93 12.92
C LEU A 416 -1.64 -16.72 12.64
N PHE A 417 -2.81 -16.97 12.08
CA PHE A 417 -3.80 -15.93 11.80
C PHE A 417 -4.70 -15.72 13.02
N ASP A 418 -5.15 -14.50 13.20
CA ASP A 418 -6.16 -14.11 14.18
C ASP A 418 -7.51 -14.75 13.79
N ASN A 419 -7.70 -15.98 14.22
CA ASN A 419 -8.84 -16.84 13.89
C ASN A 419 -8.83 -18.08 14.81
N THR A 420 -9.78 -18.99 14.64
CA THR A 420 -9.86 -20.24 15.39
C THR A 420 -8.70 -21.20 15.06
N ILE A 421 -8.48 -22.20 15.95
CA ILE A 421 -7.50 -23.27 15.71
C ILE A 421 -7.87 -24.06 14.46
N GLU A 422 -9.15 -24.37 14.25
CA GLU A 422 -9.65 -25.06 13.07
C GLU A 422 -9.26 -24.34 11.78
N GLU A 423 -9.60 -23.05 11.66
CA GLU A 423 -9.28 -22.25 10.47
C GLU A 423 -7.77 -22.10 10.27
N ASN A 424 -6.99 -22.05 11.35
CA ASN A 424 -5.54 -22.06 11.26
C ASN A 424 -4.96 -23.36 10.71
N ILE A 425 -5.50 -24.53 11.07
CA ILE A 425 -5.07 -25.81 10.50
C ILE A 425 -5.52 -25.93 9.04
N LYS A 426 -6.74 -25.49 8.73
CA LYS A 426 -7.38 -25.56 7.40
C LYS A 426 -6.64 -24.76 6.32
N VAL A 427 -5.74 -23.83 6.70
CA VAL A 427 -4.80 -23.17 5.76
C VAL A 427 -4.01 -24.19 4.93
N GLY A 428 -3.72 -25.40 5.47
CA GLY A 428 -2.99 -26.45 4.75
C GLY A 428 -3.72 -26.99 3.52
N LYS A 429 -5.08 -27.00 3.52
CA LYS A 429 -5.88 -27.54 2.40
C LYS A 429 -7.23 -26.84 2.35
N LYS A 430 -7.50 -26.15 1.25
CA LYS A 430 -8.79 -25.51 1.01
C LYS A 430 -9.90 -26.55 0.94
N GLY A 431 -10.98 -26.37 1.73
CA GLY A 431 -12.13 -27.27 1.75
C GLY A 431 -11.93 -28.54 2.56
N ALA A 432 -10.90 -28.59 3.43
CA ALA A 432 -10.71 -29.71 4.36
C ALA A 432 -11.94 -29.92 5.26
N THR A 433 -12.30 -31.19 5.51
CA THR A 433 -13.38 -31.53 6.42
C THR A 433 -12.90 -31.50 7.89
N LYS A 434 -13.84 -31.45 8.81
CA LYS A 434 -13.54 -31.46 10.25
C LYS A 434 -12.83 -32.75 10.68
N GLU A 435 -13.20 -33.86 10.08
CA GLU A 435 -12.60 -35.17 10.30
C GLU A 435 -11.13 -35.18 9.86
N GLU A 436 -10.82 -34.65 8.67
CA GLU A 436 -9.44 -34.51 8.19
C GLU A 436 -8.61 -33.64 9.15
N ILE A 437 -9.17 -32.51 9.62
CA ILE A 437 -8.50 -31.61 10.57
C ILE A 437 -8.21 -32.32 11.91
N ILE A 438 -9.16 -33.08 12.44
CA ILE A 438 -8.98 -33.84 13.67
C ILE A 438 -7.91 -34.92 13.49
N GLU A 439 -7.89 -35.62 12.36
CA GLU A 439 -6.91 -36.67 12.07
C GLU A 439 -5.48 -36.09 12.04
N VAL A 440 -5.28 -35.00 11.30
CA VAL A 440 -3.94 -34.38 11.24
C VAL A 440 -3.51 -33.73 12.56
N ALA A 441 -4.44 -33.22 13.36
CA ALA A 441 -4.15 -32.74 14.71
C ALA A 441 -3.68 -33.84 15.65
N LYS A 442 -4.24 -35.06 15.52
CA LYS A 442 -3.77 -36.25 16.26
C LYS A 442 -2.36 -36.66 15.82
N LYS A 443 -2.08 -36.71 14.50
CA LYS A 443 -0.74 -36.97 13.95
C LYS A 443 0.27 -35.93 14.41
N ALA A 444 -0.11 -34.65 14.48
CA ALA A 444 0.71 -33.56 14.97
C ALA A 444 0.82 -33.48 16.50
N ARG A 445 0.24 -34.41 17.24
CA ARG A 445 0.26 -34.47 18.72
C ARG A 445 -0.30 -33.20 19.40
N ILE A 446 -1.28 -32.54 18.78
CA ILE A 446 -1.89 -31.32 19.34
C ILE A 446 -3.38 -31.51 19.73
N HIS A 447 -4.02 -32.59 19.28
CA HIS A 447 -5.44 -32.87 19.50
C HIS A 447 -5.86 -32.80 20.96
N ASP A 448 -5.14 -33.49 21.86
CA ASP A 448 -5.50 -33.59 23.28
C ASP A 448 -5.44 -32.19 23.95
N PHE A 449 -4.45 -31.38 23.58
CA PHE A 449 -4.38 -30.00 24.03
C PHE A 449 -5.59 -29.20 23.51
N ILE A 450 -5.95 -29.31 22.22
CA ILE A 450 -7.10 -28.61 21.66
C ILE A 450 -8.37 -28.99 22.40
N MET A 451 -8.58 -30.28 22.68
CA MET A 451 -9.76 -30.76 23.40
C MET A 451 -9.79 -30.34 24.88
N SER A 452 -8.67 -29.95 25.46
CA SER A 452 -8.61 -29.37 26.81
C SER A 452 -9.08 -27.93 26.90
N LEU A 453 -9.23 -27.23 25.76
CA LEU A 453 -9.70 -25.88 25.71
C LEU A 453 -11.23 -25.78 25.75
N PRO A 454 -11.82 -24.75 26.36
CA PRO A 454 -13.27 -24.63 26.52
C PRO A 454 -14.06 -24.75 25.21
N ASN A 455 -13.55 -24.18 24.11
CA ASN A 455 -14.17 -24.17 22.78
C ASN A 455 -13.49 -25.16 21.82
N ALA A 456 -12.59 -26.02 22.28
CA ALA A 456 -11.85 -26.97 21.47
C ALA A 456 -11.31 -26.36 20.18
N TYR A 457 -11.65 -26.88 19.00
CA TYR A 457 -11.21 -26.41 17.70
C TYR A 457 -11.72 -25.01 17.34
N GLU A 458 -12.85 -24.58 17.90
CA GLU A 458 -13.44 -23.25 17.71
C GLU A 458 -12.80 -22.18 18.63
N THR A 459 -11.73 -22.52 19.36
CA THR A 459 -11.02 -21.56 20.21
C THR A 459 -10.32 -20.54 19.35
N ASP A 460 -10.63 -19.25 19.54
CA ASP A 460 -9.94 -18.13 18.95
C ASP A 460 -8.57 -17.95 19.63
N ILE A 461 -7.52 -17.87 18.81
CA ILE A 461 -6.14 -17.83 19.32
C ILE A 461 -5.52 -16.43 19.33
N GLY A 462 -6.26 -15.43 18.83
CA GLY A 462 -5.81 -14.03 18.77
C GLY A 462 -4.64 -13.79 17.82
N GLU A 463 -4.15 -12.56 17.81
CA GLU A 463 -3.07 -12.13 16.92
C GLU A 463 -1.83 -13.02 17.12
N ASN A 464 -1.38 -13.65 16.02
CA ASN A 464 -0.22 -14.56 15.97
C ASN A 464 -0.25 -15.70 17.01
N GLY A 465 -1.44 -16.13 17.44
CA GLY A 465 -1.59 -17.20 18.41
C GLY A 465 -1.09 -16.84 19.81
N GLY A 466 -1.39 -15.62 20.27
CA GLY A 466 -0.86 -15.05 21.51
C GLY A 466 -1.17 -15.86 22.78
N ILE A 467 -2.22 -16.68 22.78
CA ILE A 467 -2.57 -17.55 23.90
C ILE A 467 -1.83 -18.89 23.90
N LEU A 468 -1.08 -19.23 22.84
CA LEU A 468 -0.43 -20.51 22.64
C LEU A 468 1.06 -20.46 23.00
N SER A 469 1.57 -21.55 23.58
CA SER A 469 3.03 -21.71 23.74
C SER A 469 3.74 -21.91 22.40
N GLY A 470 5.07 -21.71 22.37
CA GLY A 470 5.88 -21.93 21.17
C GLY A 470 5.71 -23.34 20.57
N GLY A 471 5.74 -24.36 21.42
CA GLY A 471 5.56 -25.75 21.00
C GLY A 471 4.14 -26.08 20.49
N GLN A 472 3.12 -25.41 21.04
CA GLN A 472 1.74 -25.55 20.54
C GLN A 472 1.58 -24.90 19.15
N ARG A 473 2.13 -23.70 18.94
CA ARG A 473 2.17 -23.06 17.62
C ARG A 473 2.88 -23.93 16.59
N GLN A 474 4.03 -24.51 16.97
CA GLN A 474 4.81 -25.38 16.11
C GLN A 474 4.00 -26.61 15.66
N ARG A 475 3.29 -27.27 16.59
CA ARG A 475 2.46 -28.46 16.28
C ARG A 475 1.26 -28.09 15.39
N ILE A 476 0.68 -26.90 15.50
CA ILE A 476 -0.33 -26.42 14.54
C ILE A 476 0.29 -26.26 13.13
N SER A 477 1.51 -25.76 13.03
CA SER A 477 2.22 -25.67 11.75
C SER A 477 2.51 -27.06 11.15
N ILE A 478 2.86 -28.04 11.99
CA ILE A 478 3.03 -29.44 11.57
C ILE A 478 1.68 -30.04 11.10
N ALA A 479 0.57 -29.74 11.78
CA ALA A 479 -0.76 -30.16 11.35
C ALA A 479 -1.13 -29.59 9.96
N ARG A 480 -0.79 -28.33 9.68
CA ARG A 480 -0.91 -27.74 8.33
C ARG A 480 -0.13 -28.53 7.27
N ALA A 481 1.12 -28.91 7.59
CA ALA A 481 1.97 -29.68 6.68
C ALA A 481 1.42 -31.09 6.43
N PHE A 482 0.86 -31.78 7.45
CA PHE A 482 0.14 -33.04 7.29
C PHE A 482 -1.08 -32.88 6.38
N LEU A 483 -1.86 -31.82 6.59
CA LEU A 483 -3.10 -31.59 5.84
C LEU A 483 -2.82 -31.28 4.35
N LYS A 484 -1.72 -30.58 4.07
CA LYS A 484 -1.27 -30.27 2.71
C LYS A 484 -0.80 -31.53 1.96
N ASP A 485 -0.21 -32.48 2.65
CA ASP A 485 0.28 -33.78 2.16
C ASP A 485 1.21 -33.69 0.92
N ALA A 486 2.09 -32.70 0.90
CA ALA A 486 3.03 -32.49 -0.20
C ALA A 486 4.18 -33.52 -0.19
N PRO A 487 4.69 -33.95 -1.38
CA PRO A 487 5.77 -34.95 -1.49
C PRO A 487 7.14 -34.42 -1.04
N ILE A 488 7.35 -33.11 -1.00
CA ILE A 488 8.58 -32.47 -0.53
C ILE A 488 8.29 -31.73 0.77
N LEU A 489 9.15 -31.93 1.77
CA LEU A 489 9.03 -31.31 3.09
C LEU A 489 10.29 -30.53 3.42
N ILE A 490 10.14 -29.24 3.70
CA ILE A 490 11.20 -28.37 4.21
C ILE A 490 10.98 -28.17 5.70
N LEU A 491 12.00 -28.44 6.51
CA LEU A 491 12.00 -28.27 7.97
C LEU A 491 13.07 -27.26 8.36
N ASP A 492 12.66 -26.11 8.90
CA ASP A 492 13.58 -25.06 9.33
C ASP A 492 13.58 -24.97 10.87
N GLU A 493 14.67 -25.38 11.51
CA GLU A 493 15.00 -25.29 12.94
C GLU A 493 13.80 -25.39 13.91
N MET A 494 13.33 -26.59 14.15
CA MET A 494 12.02 -26.85 14.78
C MET A 494 11.99 -26.84 16.31
N THR A 495 13.13 -26.91 17.01
CA THR A 495 13.18 -27.15 18.47
C THR A 495 13.94 -26.09 19.27
N SER A 496 14.37 -25.00 18.65
CA SER A 496 14.98 -23.88 19.38
C SER A 496 13.95 -23.20 20.28
N ASN A 497 14.21 -23.12 21.57
CA ASN A 497 13.36 -22.47 22.60
C ASN A 497 12.05 -23.20 22.96
N VAL A 498 12.00 -24.53 22.84
CA VAL A 498 10.87 -25.37 23.27
C VAL A 498 11.26 -26.16 24.53
N ASP A 499 10.36 -26.32 25.45
CA ASP A 499 10.58 -27.16 26.62
C ASP A 499 10.70 -28.66 26.24
N PRO A 500 11.42 -29.49 27.05
CA PRO A 500 11.74 -30.88 26.70
C PRO A 500 10.52 -31.78 26.42
N VAL A 501 9.38 -31.51 27.04
CA VAL A 501 8.15 -32.31 26.82
C VAL A 501 7.58 -32.03 25.45
N ASN A 502 7.44 -30.74 25.11
CA ASN A 502 6.97 -30.33 23.78
C ASN A 502 7.97 -30.71 22.69
N GLU A 503 9.29 -30.67 22.97
CA GLU A 503 10.32 -31.13 22.03
C GLU A 503 10.12 -32.57 21.60
N SER A 504 9.88 -33.49 22.54
CA SER A 504 9.61 -34.93 22.24
C SER A 504 8.37 -35.07 21.35
N LEU A 505 7.28 -34.38 21.66
CA LEU A 505 6.04 -34.45 20.87
C LEU A 505 6.23 -33.90 19.44
N ILE A 506 7.02 -32.84 19.29
CA ILE A 506 7.39 -32.27 17.98
C ILE A 506 8.22 -33.28 17.19
N GLN A 507 9.25 -33.90 17.80
CA GLN A 507 10.10 -34.90 17.13
C GLN A 507 9.30 -36.12 16.66
N ASP A 508 8.35 -36.62 17.46
CA ASP A 508 7.47 -37.69 17.07
C ASP A 508 6.61 -37.31 15.86
N ALA A 509 6.01 -36.13 15.90
CA ALA A 509 5.17 -35.63 14.80
C ALA A 509 5.98 -35.42 13.50
N ILE A 510 7.22 -34.91 13.61
CA ILE A 510 8.13 -34.74 12.45
C ILE A 510 8.53 -36.11 11.88
N THR A 511 8.87 -37.04 12.73
CA THR A 511 9.27 -38.39 12.29
C THR A 511 8.13 -39.07 11.50
N GLU A 512 6.89 -38.88 11.94
CA GLU A 512 5.71 -39.36 11.23
C GLU A 512 5.50 -38.59 9.90
N LEU A 513 5.64 -37.24 9.93
CA LEU A 513 5.48 -36.38 8.75
C LEU A 513 6.53 -36.67 7.68
N ALA A 514 7.75 -37.02 8.07
CA ALA A 514 8.87 -37.28 7.15
C ALA A 514 8.74 -38.61 6.36
N LYS A 515 7.90 -39.52 6.81
CA LYS A 515 7.76 -40.83 6.15
C LYS A 515 7.33 -40.70 4.69
N ASN A 516 8.05 -41.40 3.81
CA ASN A 516 7.77 -41.47 2.37
C ASN A 516 7.84 -40.09 1.63
N ARG A 517 8.48 -39.09 2.20
CA ARG A 517 8.67 -37.77 1.58
C ARG A 517 10.14 -37.48 1.34
N THR A 518 10.39 -36.58 0.37
CA THR A 518 11.70 -35.95 0.19
C THR A 518 11.85 -34.85 1.23
N VAL A 519 12.81 -34.99 2.16
CA VAL A 519 12.93 -34.08 3.30
C VAL A 519 14.21 -33.27 3.21
N LEU A 520 14.06 -31.95 3.29
CA LEU A 520 15.17 -31.00 3.40
C LEU A 520 15.13 -30.36 4.79
N VAL A 521 16.15 -30.65 5.61
CA VAL A 521 16.23 -30.16 7.00
C VAL A 521 17.32 -29.10 7.12
N ILE A 522 16.98 -27.91 7.60
CA ILE A 522 17.96 -26.95 8.09
C ILE A 522 18.24 -27.27 9.56
N ALA A 523 19.44 -27.73 9.86
CA ALA A 523 19.80 -28.20 11.19
C ALA A 523 20.74 -27.24 11.91
N HIS A 524 20.37 -26.82 13.11
CA HIS A 524 21.24 -26.17 14.07
C HIS A 524 21.79 -27.14 15.11
N HIS A 525 21.06 -28.23 15.41
CA HIS A 525 21.50 -29.32 16.27
C HIS A 525 21.89 -30.54 15.45
N LEU A 526 23.19 -30.87 15.42
CA LEU A 526 23.70 -31.95 14.58
C LEU A 526 23.24 -33.35 15.03
N ARG A 527 22.78 -33.51 16.27
CA ARG A 527 22.20 -34.80 16.76
C ARG A 527 20.93 -35.20 16.01
N THR A 528 20.12 -34.24 15.56
CA THR A 528 18.83 -34.53 14.91
C THR A 528 18.99 -35.11 13.51
N ILE A 529 20.15 -34.90 12.88
CA ILE A 529 20.41 -35.26 11.47
C ILE A 529 21.40 -36.43 11.29
N GLN A 530 21.76 -37.14 12.36
CA GLN A 530 22.66 -38.31 12.29
C GLN A 530 22.18 -39.40 11.34
N LYS A 531 20.84 -39.53 11.19
CA LYS A 531 20.20 -40.51 10.32
C LYS A 531 19.90 -39.97 8.91
N ALA A 532 20.34 -38.75 8.57
CA ALA A 532 20.14 -38.21 7.24
C ALA A 532 20.90 -39.03 6.19
N ASP A 533 20.25 -39.26 5.05
CA ASP A 533 20.85 -39.98 3.91
C ASP A 533 22.00 -39.20 3.31
N GLN A 534 21.90 -37.85 3.38
CA GLN A 534 22.90 -36.92 2.89
C GLN A 534 23.00 -35.70 3.81
N ILE A 535 24.23 -35.25 4.08
CA ILE A 535 24.50 -33.99 4.77
C ILE A 535 25.31 -33.11 3.82
N LEU A 536 24.84 -31.89 3.63
CA LEU A 536 25.46 -30.84 2.83
C LEU A 536 25.98 -29.75 3.78
N VAL A 537 27.29 -29.54 3.80
CA VAL A 537 27.96 -28.62 4.72
C VAL A 537 28.31 -27.34 4.01
N PHE A 538 27.74 -26.23 4.49
CA PHE A 538 27.88 -24.91 3.87
C PHE A 538 28.71 -23.96 4.71
N GLN A 539 29.54 -23.16 4.03
CA GLN A 539 30.22 -22.02 4.62
C GLN A 539 30.29 -20.87 3.61
N LYS A 540 29.83 -19.69 4.03
CA LYS A 540 29.89 -18.44 3.23
C LYS A 540 29.37 -18.63 1.79
N GLY A 541 28.23 -19.27 1.64
CA GLY A 541 27.57 -19.48 0.34
C GLY A 541 28.15 -20.61 -0.51
N LYS A 542 29.14 -21.38 -0.02
CA LYS A 542 29.78 -22.48 -0.76
C LYS A 542 29.47 -23.82 -0.10
N LEU A 543 29.29 -24.86 -0.91
CA LEU A 543 29.23 -26.25 -0.46
C LEU A 543 30.65 -26.74 -0.26
N LEU A 544 31.02 -27.03 1.00
CA LEU A 544 32.38 -27.50 1.35
C LEU A 544 32.46 -29.01 1.36
N GLU A 545 31.48 -29.67 1.97
CA GLU A 545 31.49 -31.11 2.19
C GLU A 545 30.11 -31.72 1.92
N LYS A 546 30.13 -32.96 1.45
CA LYS A 546 28.94 -33.77 1.19
C LYS A 546 29.23 -35.21 1.61
N GLY A 547 28.29 -35.84 2.33
CA GLY A 547 28.43 -37.24 2.76
C GLY A 547 27.42 -37.61 3.84
N LYS A 548 27.54 -38.82 4.40
CA LYS A 548 26.80 -39.28 5.57
C LYS A 548 27.51 -38.86 6.86
N HIS A 549 26.76 -38.84 7.97
CA HIS A 549 27.29 -38.47 9.29
C HIS A 549 28.63 -39.14 9.66
N ARG A 550 28.72 -40.47 9.54
CA ARG A 550 29.96 -41.21 9.85
C ARG A 550 31.11 -40.85 8.92
N GLU A 551 30.86 -40.77 7.62
CA GLU A 551 31.85 -40.40 6.60
C GLU A 551 32.45 -39.01 6.85
N LEU A 552 31.59 -38.07 7.25
CA LEU A 552 32.02 -36.69 7.52
C LEU A 552 32.78 -36.54 8.86
N LEU A 553 32.50 -37.40 9.84
CA LEU A 553 33.25 -37.43 11.10
C LEU A 553 34.65 -38.04 10.93
N GLU A 554 34.80 -39.02 10.03
CA GLU A 554 36.10 -39.65 9.71
C GLU A 554 37.02 -38.69 8.96
N LYS A 555 36.44 -37.78 8.14
CA LYS A 555 37.20 -36.70 7.49
C LYS A 555 37.55 -35.64 8.53
N ASP A 556 38.79 -35.16 8.56
CA ASP A 556 39.16 -34.05 9.45
C ASP A 556 38.76 -32.69 8.86
N GLY A 557 37.43 -32.59 8.54
CA GLY A 557 36.83 -31.51 7.82
C GLY A 557 36.04 -30.52 8.69
N TYR A 558 35.30 -29.64 8.03
CA TYR A 558 34.52 -28.58 8.67
C TYR A 558 33.34 -29.14 9.47
N TYR A 559 32.70 -30.22 8.99
CA TYR A 559 31.62 -30.92 9.73
C TYR A 559 32.10 -31.41 11.10
N LYS A 560 33.26 -32.04 11.17
CA LYS A 560 33.84 -32.53 12.43
C LYS A 560 34.14 -31.39 13.40
N LYS A 561 34.59 -30.24 12.88
CA LYS A 561 34.81 -29.04 13.72
C LYS A 561 33.48 -28.54 14.33
N LEU A 562 32.41 -28.46 13.51
CA LEU A 562 31.09 -28.07 14.01
C LEU A 562 30.54 -29.08 15.03
N TRP A 563 30.74 -30.38 14.80
CA TRP A 563 30.31 -31.42 15.74
C TRP A 563 31.04 -31.28 17.08
N LYS A 564 32.36 -31.15 17.05
CA LYS A 564 33.17 -30.97 18.28
C LYS A 564 32.73 -29.71 19.04
N ALA A 565 32.55 -28.63 18.35
CA ALA A 565 32.11 -27.36 18.96
C ALA A 565 30.74 -27.46 19.65
N GLN A 566 29.83 -28.38 19.22
CA GLN A 566 28.53 -28.55 19.84
C GLN A 566 28.52 -29.59 20.98
N TYR A 567 29.40 -30.59 20.95
CA TYR A 567 29.26 -31.79 21.82
C TYR A 567 30.53 -32.24 22.51
N GLU A 568 31.68 -31.75 22.12
CA GLU A 568 32.98 -32.08 22.73
C GLU A 568 33.61 -30.78 23.29
N VAL A 569 33.10 -30.35 24.47
CA VAL A 569 33.71 -29.26 25.26
C VAL A 569 34.72 -29.84 26.22
#